data_45d6c4f380067171c3115c2f410323b7
#
_entry.id   45d6c4f380067171c3115c2f410323b7
#
_cell.length_a   1.000
_cell.length_b   1.000
_cell.length_c   1.000
_cell.angle_alpha   90.00
_cell.angle_beta   90.00
_cell.angle_gamma   90.00
#
_symmetry.space_group_name_H-M   'P 1'
#
loop_
_entity.id
_entity.type
_entity.pdbx_description
1 polymer ?
#
loop_
_entity_poly.entity_id
_entity_poly.type
_entity_poly.pdbx_seq_one_letter_code
_entity_poly.pdbx_strand_id
1 'polypeptide(L)'
;MKRRKLWMLAAIMTISGTVMFTSCTDTPDNPVIPEEPELDAADLTAYTVREIPVNRAGEDGGTVTLRYYEDMPDVPYISVADYHHLMLPGSSFSVTMTGGGQYVLTNANGTATVDTRMETLTSPDHEAFANMMDLAQPGMPNVLYDESPFVRYASVERLTPTQAVAFDYGGYGIDLRGDGSAVYFPLATINDFYTDAEMRHAAFNGEKIVVVADAYHSDIDELDPTYWAPLRKETRSASMAEFNYRNLCFTLDHYFGYPGRAYLEESMHSAGLDKALQEEGEAGQQTRRLLRSTNTCEFLVGMTLLGNLLDDAGHTRIPLISALCKDAAFKSRYDLVLQAELEQFKTTFPDYGRLTEKDRQFWADRSGHELQRKEKYGEGVTYVKHGNTAVCVFDSFMSYVLDQWRAFYNGSGPRPTIESCPDDDFVILLDALDRAEADPEVENFVLDISCNTGGSSDIVVAITSLMTNQSYFHFENTLMNRRSTAWFDIDRNFDGKFDAADRDVKYHLNFAVLESATSFSCGNLLPSLLKDQGVLIMGETSGGGSCCVEMRSTADGYDYRLSSYHGRLFNAAGENIDPGVTPHVAIAPGADITCDINGVPTTFRDFSDYYDIEKLSQIVNDWYGTGQE
;
A
#
# COMPACT_ATOMS: atom_id res chain seq x y z
N MET A 1 -48.49 -4.84 12.37
CA MET A 1 -49.57 -4.07 11.64
C MET A 1 -49.00 -2.72 11.23
N LYS A 2 -49.25 -2.38 9.97
CA LYS A 2 -49.01 -1.11 9.25
C LYS A 2 -47.58 -0.83 8.77
N ARG A 3 -47.38 -1.24 7.50
CA ARG A 3 -46.40 -0.75 6.54
C ARG A 3 -46.67 0.74 6.22
N ARG A 4 -45.59 1.55 6.11
CA ARG A 4 -45.63 2.78 5.32
C ARG A 4 -44.50 2.73 4.28
N LYS A 5 -44.90 2.66 3.02
CA LYS A 5 -44.04 2.88 1.84
C LYS A 5 -43.90 4.39 1.67
N LEU A 6 -42.67 4.87 1.49
CA LEU A 6 -42.42 6.21 0.96
C LEU A 6 -41.89 6.06 -0.45
N TRP A 7 -42.54 6.69 -1.40
CA TRP A 7 -42.15 6.83 -2.79
C TRP A 7 -41.24 8.05 -2.90
N MET A 8 -40.07 7.96 -3.49
CA MET A 8 -39.34 9.09 -4.04
C MET A 8 -39.47 9.09 -5.55
N LEU A 9 -40.05 10.15 -6.08
CA LEU A 9 -40.10 10.48 -7.51
C LEU A 9 -38.71 10.95 -7.95
N ALA A 10 -38.14 10.29 -8.95
CA ALA A 10 -37.02 10.81 -9.73
C ALA A 10 -37.58 11.73 -10.82
N ALA A 11 -37.24 13.01 -10.77
CA ALA A 11 -37.52 13.96 -11.86
C ALA A 11 -36.36 13.88 -12.88
N ILE A 12 -36.64 13.33 -14.05
CA ILE A 12 -35.77 13.39 -15.22
C ILE A 12 -36.05 14.72 -15.93
N MET A 13 -35.12 15.66 -15.91
CA MET A 13 -35.14 16.83 -16.78
C MET A 13 -34.43 16.47 -18.12
N THR A 14 -35.24 16.26 -19.13
CA THR A 14 -34.81 16.25 -20.54
C THR A 14 -34.68 17.68 -21.04
N ILE A 15 -33.48 18.15 -21.32
CA ILE A 15 -33.25 19.41 -22.03
C ILE A 15 -33.12 19.09 -23.51
N SER A 16 -34.18 19.37 -24.26
CA SER A 16 -34.19 19.35 -25.74
C SER A 16 -33.67 20.71 -26.23
N GLY A 17 -32.43 20.76 -26.66
CA GLY A 17 -31.88 21.93 -27.33
C GLY A 17 -32.21 21.90 -28.81
N THR A 18 -33.08 22.79 -29.23
CA THR A 18 -33.40 23.04 -30.67
C THR A 18 -32.31 23.92 -31.25
N VAL A 19 -31.53 23.37 -32.20
CA VAL A 19 -30.54 24.15 -32.97
C VAL A 19 -31.32 24.85 -34.10
N MET A 20 -31.42 26.19 -34.02
CA MET A 20 -31.84 27.01 -35.16
C MET A 20 -30.61 27.42 -35.96
N PHE A 21 -30.56 27.00 -37.22
CA PHE A 21 -29.65 27.58 -38.21
C PHE A 21 -30.20 28.93 -38.66
N THR A 22 -29.43 29.99 -38.42
CA THR A 22 -29.61 31.27 -39.10
C THR A 22 -28.43 31.49 -40.06
N SER A 23 -28.79 31.94 -41.25
CA SER A 23 -27.95 32.07 -42.43
C SER A 23 -26.89 33.17 -42.32
N CYS A 24 -25.78 32.93 -42.98
CA CYS A 24 -24.63 33.81 -43.18
C CYS A 24 -25.00 35.21 -43.69
N THR A 25 -24.37 36.20 -43.07
CA THR A 25 -24.01 37.43 -43.78
C THR A 25 -22.53 37.68 -43.48
N ASP A 26 -21.73 37.73 -44.56
CA ASP A 26 -20.29 38.01 -44.51
C ASP A 26 -20.03 39.39 -43.95
N THR A 27 -19.30 39.45 -42.81
CA THR A 27 -18.55 40.62 -42.37
C THR A 27 -17.07 40.25 -42.39
N PRO A 28 -16.16 41.16 -42.80
CA PRO A 28 -14.74 40.85 -42.97
C PRO A 28 -14.08 40.51 -41.63
N ASP A 29 -13.30 39.42 -41.64
CA ASP A 29 -12.50 38.92 -40.54
C ASP A 29 -11.63 40.06 -39.90
N ASN A 30 -12.02 40.50 -38.73
CA ASN A 30 -11.06 41.07 -37.82
C ASN A 30 -10.20 39.92 -37.29
N PRO A 31 -8.86 40.03 -37.33
CA PRO A 31 -8.00 39.03 -36.70
C PRO A 31 -8.40 38.94 -35.21
N VAL A 32 -8.87 37.75 -34.79
CA VAL A 32 -9.04 37.44 -33.39
C VAL A 32 -7.65 37.56 -32.78
N ILE A 33 -7.39 38.64 -32.06
CA ILE A 33 -6.21 38.77 -31.17
C ILE A 33 -6.46 37.70 -30.10
N PRO A 34 -5.56 36.73 -29.92
CA PRO A 34 -5.68 35.81 -28.80
C PRO A 34 -5.76 36.63 -27.53
N GLU A 35 -6.83 36.49 -26.73
CA GLU A 35 -6.87 37.07 -25.39
C GLU A 35 -5.63 36.57 -24.64
N GLU A 36 -4.85 37.52 -24.07
CA GLU A 36 -3.75 37.15 -23.18
C GLU A 36 -4.35 36.28 -22.06
N PRO A 37 -3.68 35.20 -21.65
CA PRO A 37 -4.17 34.34 -20.58
C PRO A 37 -4.36 35.17 -19.31
N GLU A 38 -5.58 35.17 -18.78
CA GLU A 38 -5.87 35.78 -17.48
C GLU A 38 -5.28 34.88 -16.38
N LEU A 39 -4.32 35.42 -15.63
CA LEU A 39 -3.77 34.79 -14.43
C LEU A 39 -4.63 35.14 -13.21
N ASP A 40 -4.70 34.20 -12.27
CA ASP A 40 -5.34 34.43 -10.97
C ASP A 40 -4.53 35.46 -10.13
N ALA A 41 -5.15 36.11 -9.16
CA ALA A 41 -4.46 37.00 -8.24
C ALA A 41 -3.40 36.27 -7.41
N ALA A 42 -3.64 34.99 -7.08
CA ALA A 42 -2.68 34.13 -6.41
C ALA A 42 -1.48 33.78 -7.31
N ASP A 43 -1.69 33.63 -8.62
CA ASP A 43 -0.63 33.39 -9.61
C ASP A 43 0.34 34.58 -9.71
N LEU A 44 -0.11 35.77 -9.34
CA LEU A 44 0.68 37.03 -9.37
C LEU A 44 1.45 37.29 -8.08
N THR A 45 1.36 36.43 -7.06
CA THR A 45 2.07 36.58 -5.79
C THR A 45 3.58 36.47 -6.02
N ALA A 46 4.35 37.42 -5.43
CA ALA A 46 5.82 37.39 -5.50
C ALA A 46 6.38 36.13 -4.80
N TYR A 47 7.48 35.62 -5.32
CA TYR A 47 8.13 34.44 -4.79
C TYR A 47 9.66 34.55 -4.79
N THR A 48 10.29 33.74 -3.97
CA THR A 48 11.73 33.48 -4.00
C THR A 48 12.00 32.09 -4.55
N VAL A 49 13.22 31.87 -5.07
CA VAL A 49 13.66 30.63 -5.67
C VAL A 49 14.81 30.04 -4.86
N ARG A 50 14.82 28.72 -4.68
CA ARG A 50 15.93 27.97 -4.10
C ARG A 50 16.25 26.76 -4.96
N GLU A 51 17.56 26.56 -5.21
CA GLU A 51 18.07 25.32 -5.80
C GLU A 51 18.29 24.31 -4.68
N ILE A 52 17.59 23.18 -4.77
CA ILE A 52 17.60 22.14 -3.74
C ILE A 52 18.34 20.92 -4.27
N PRO A 53 19.36 20.41 -3.56
CA PRO A 53 20.05 19.19 -3.95
C PRO A 53 19.12 17.96 -3.86
N VAL A 54 19.29 17.05 -4.82
CA VAL A 54 18.54 15.81 -4.94
C VAL A 54 19.48 14.64 -4.71
N ASN A 55 19.11 13.75 -3.80
CA ASN A 55 19.68 12.42 -3.68
C ASN A 55 18.72 11.44 -4.37
N ARG A 56 19.19 10.70 -5.36
CA ARG A 56 18.42 9.69 -6.07
C ARG A 56 19.01 8.32 -5.81
N ALA A 57 18.28 7.48 -5.10
CA ALA A 57 18.71 6.11 -4.78
C ALA A 57 20.16 6.03 -4.21
N GLY A 58 20.52 6.98 -3.33
CA GLY A 58 21.85 7.04 -2.71
C GLY A 58 22.93 7.79 -3.51
N GLU A 59 22.63 8.29 -4.72
CA GLU A 59 23.56 8.98 -5.60
C GLU A 59 23.19 10.45 -5.78
N ASP A 60 24.13 11.26 -6.32
CA ASP A 60 23.89 12.68 -6.66
C ASP A 60 22.92 12.77 -7.85
N GLY A 61 21.70 13.22 -7.58
CA GLY A 61 20.64 13.46 -8.56
C GLY A 61 20.62 14.89 -9.14
N GLY A 62 21.61 15.71 -8.84
CA GLY A 62 21.66 17.12 -9.26
C GLY A 62 20.86 18.05 -8.34
N THR A 63 20.21 19.05 -8.92
CA THR A 63 19.37 20.01 -8.19
C THR A 63 18.02 20.19 -8.86
N VAL A 64 17.03 20.61 -8.07
CA VAL A 64 15.71 21.03 -8.54
C VAL A 64 15.37 22.41 -7.99
N THR A 65 14.64 23.20 -8.79
CA THR A 65 14.23 24.56 -8.43
C THR A 65 12.91 24.55 -7.68
N LEU A 66 12.88 25.07 -6.45
CA LEU A 66 11.65 25.26 -5.69
C LEU A 66 11.32 26.75 -5.57
N ARG A 67 10.01 27.09 -5.66
CA ARG A 67 9.47 28.42 -5.40
C ARG A 67 8.87 28.50 -4.00
N TYR A 68 9.04 29.65 -3.35
CA TYR A 68 8.46 29.99 -2.06
C TYR A 68 7.72 31.32 -2.20
N TYR A 69 6.40 31.29 -2.18
CA TYR A 69 5.56 32.47 -2.35
C TYR A 69 5.46 33.29 -1.06
N GLU A 70 5.31 34.62 -1.17
CA GLU A 70 5.31 35.53 0.00
C GLU A 70 4.17 35.27 0.98
N ASP A 71 3.02 34.78 0.49
CA ASP A 71 1.86 34.40 1.29
C ASP A 71 1.99 33.00 1.94
N MET A 72 2.90 32.15 1.40
CA MET A 72 3.21 30.80 1.90
C MET A 72 4.74 30.56 1.95
N PRO A 73 5.49 31.39 2.75
CA PRO A 73 6.94 31.50 2.64
C PRO A 73 7.73 30.23 3.06
N ASP A 74 7.09 29.31 3.75
CA ASP A 74 7.70 28.08 4.23
C ASP A 74 7.27 26.83 3.45
N VAL A 75 6.28 26.97 2.55
CA VAL A 75 5.77 25.87 1.72
C VAL A 75 6.48 25.88 0.37
N PRO A 76 7.23 24.83 0.04
CA PRO A 76 7.89 24.71 -1.25
C PRO A 76 6.90 24.35 -2.35
N TYR A 77 6.99 25.04 -3.48
CA TYR A 77 6.27 24.74 -4.71
C TYR A 77 7.22 24.29 -5.80
N ILE A 78 6.77 23.33 -6.59
CA ILE A 78 7.51 22.80 -7.75
C ILE A 78 6.60 22.83 -9.00
N SER A 79 7.19 23.09 -10.17
CA SER A 79 6.42 22.90 -11.39
C SER A 79 6.11 21.41 -11.60
N VAL A 80 4.92 21.11 -12.12
CA VAL A 80 4.55 19.70 -12.39
C VAL A 80 5.51 19.06 -13.38
N ALA A 81 6.04 19.81 -14.35
CA ALA A 81 7.03 19.31 -15.29
C ALA A 81 8.36 18.96 -14.61
N ASP A 82 8.84 19.82 -13.69
CA ASP A 82 10.07 19.54 -12.95
C ASP A 82 9.90 18.36 -12.00
N TYR A 83 8.72 18.25 -11.35
CA TYR A 83 8.40 17.09 -10.51
C TYR A 83 8.37 15.79 -11.33
N HIS A 84 7.71 15.81 -12.49
CA HIS A 84 7.67 14.64 -13.38
C HIS A 84 9.09 14.21 -13.81
N HIS A 85 9.94 15.14 -14.21
CA HIS A 85 11.35 14.87 -14.55
C HIS A 85 12.19 14.46 -13.34
N LEU A 86 11.87 15.00 -12.14
CA LEU A 86 12.49 14.58 -10.88
C LEU A 86 12.22 13.08 -10.62
N MET A 87 11.01 12.62 -10.86
CA MET A 87 10.65 11.22 -10.64
C MET A 87 11.04 10.30 -11.81
N LEU A 88 10.90 10.77 -13.06
CA LEU A 88 11.15 10.02 -14.30
C LEU A 88 12.09 10.80 -15.24
N PRO A 89 13.40 10.79 -15.00
CA PRO A 89 14.35 11.45 -15.88
C PRO A 89 14.26 10.95 -17.33
N GLY A 90 14.13 11.90 -18.26
CA GLY A 90 14.10 11.58 -19.70
C GLY A 90 12.73 11.16 -20.26
N SER A 91 11.70 11.06 -19.43
CA SER A 91 10.32 10.84 -19.92
C SER A 91 9.74 12.08 -20.60
N SER A 92 8.78 11.88 -21.50
CA SER A 92 8.07 12.97 -22.17
C SER A 92 6.95 13.51 -21.27
N PHE A 93 6.96 14.82 -21.07
CA PHE A 93 5.90 15.53 -20.34
C PHE A 93 5.70 16.91 -20.94
N SER A 94 4.46 17.37 -21.05
CA SER A 94 4.14 18.70 -21.54
C SER A 94 3.01 19.35 -20.75
N VAL A 95 3.10 20.68 -20.64
CA VAL A 95 2.07 21.53 -20.05
C VAL A 95 1.61 22.51 -21.12
N THR A 96 0.30 22.61 -21.36
CA THR A 96 -0.29 23.53 -22.33
C THR A 96 -1.36 24.35 -21.65
N MET A 97 -1.18 25.65 -21.59
CA MET A 97 -2.20 26.58 -21.11
C MET A 97 -3.29 26.74 -22.18
N THR A 98 -4.53 26.52 -21.82
CA THR A 98 -5.69 26.62 -22.71
C THR A 98 -6.50 27.89 -22.55
N GLY A 99 -6.12 28.75 -21.60
CA GLY A 99 -6.76 30.02 -21.24
C GLY A 99 -7.50 29.95 -19.92
N GLY A 100 -7.76 31.12 -19.32
CA GLY A 100 -8.58 31.22 -18.11
C GLY A 100 -8.02 30.50 -16.88
N GLY A 101 -6.69 30.36 -16.75
CA GLY A 101 -6.06 29.62 -15.64
C GLY A 101 -6.09 28.10 -15.80
N GLN A 102 -6.47 27.59 -16.97
CA GLN A 102 -6.52 26.14 -17.23
C GLN A 102 -5.27 25.65 -17.94
N TYR A 103 -4.74 24.53 -17.47
CA TYR A 103 -3.54 23.86 -17.97
C TYR A 103 -3.85 22.39 -18.26
N VAL A 104 -3.50 21.92 -19.46
CA VAL A 104 -3.55 20.50 -19.82
C VAL A 104 -2.15 19.91 -19.63
N LEU A 105 -2.07 18.93 -18.77
CA LEU A 105 -0.89 18.11 -18.53
C LEU A 105 -0.96 16.89 -19.42
N THR A 106 0.14 16.53 -20.10
CA THR A 106 0.18 15.37 -20.98
C THR A 106 1.47 14.59 -20.75
N ASN A 107 1.35 13.29 -20.53
CA ASN A 107 2.46 12.34 -20.52
C ASN A 107 2.20 11.18 -21.49
N ALA A 108 3.06 10.15 -21.49
CA ALA A 108 2.92 9.00 -22.37
C ALA A 108 1.61 8.21 -22.13
N ASN A 109 1.04 8.26 -20.93
CA ASN A 109 -0.08 7.41 -20.49
C ASN A 109 -1.43 8.14 -20.50
N GLY A 110 -1.46 9.47 -20.71
CA GLY A 110 -2.72 10.21 -20.73
C GLY A 110 -2.61 11.70 -20.51
N THR A 111 -3.75 12.27 -20.10
CA THR A 111 -3.87 13.71 -19.82
C THR A 111 -4.57 13.96 -18.49
N ALA A 112 -4.22 15.09 -17.86
CA ALA A 112 -4.99 15.67 -16.77
C ALA A 112 -5.18 17.17 -17.01
N THR A 113 -6.23 17.76 -16.44
CA THR A 113 -6.50 19.20 -16.56
C THR A 113 -6.46 19.83 -15.17
N VAL A 114 -5.67 20.89 -15.04
CA VAL A 114 -5.58 21.73 -13.84
C VAL A 114 -6.27 23.06 -14.11
N ASP A 115 -7.04 23.52 -13.16
CA ASP A 115 -7.63 24.88 -13.16
C ASP A 115 -7.15 25.61 -11.89
N THR A 116 -6.22 26.58 -12.03
CA THR A 116 -5.63 27.33 -10.91
C THR A 116 -6.58 28.33 -10.29
N ARG A 117 -7.70 28.69 -10.95
CA ARG A 117 -8.72 29.58 -10.37
C ARG A 117 -9.73 28.83 -9.51
N MET A 118 -9.99 27.57 -9.87
CA MET A 118 -10.89 26.69 -9.13
C MET A 118 -10.14 25.79 -8.17
N GLU A 119 -8.79 25.84 -8.20
CA GLU A 119 -7.91 24.96 -7.42
C GLU A 119 -8.25 23.48 -7.59
N THR A 120 -8.45 23.06 -8.84
CA THR A 120 -8.87 21.68 -9.14
C THR A 120 -7.93 21.00 -10.11
N LEU A 121 -7.87 19.66 -10.01
CA LEU A 121 -7.27 18.80 -11.02
C LEU A 121 -8.26 17.70 -11.40
N THR A 122 -8.48 17.50 -12.69
CA THR A 122 -9.33 16.42 -13.21
C THR A 122 -8.49 15.48 -14.08
N SER A 123 -8.55 14.19 -13.78
CA SER A 123 -7.91 13.13 -14.57
C SER A 123 -8.94 12.13 -15.05
N PRO A 124 -9.06 11.91 -16.38
CA PRO A 124 -9.96 10.89 -16.93
C PRO A 124 -9.62 9.46 -16.53
N ASP A 125 -8.33 9.15 -16.37
CA ASP A 125 -7.80 7.91 -15.84
C ASP A 125 -6.59 8.26 -14.95
N HIS A 126 -6.86 8.46 -13.67
CA HIS A 126 -5.84 8.88 -12.70
C HIS A 126 -4.72 7.86 -12.58
N GLU A 127 -5.07 6.58 -12.47
CA GLU A 127 -4.09 5.51 -12.33
C GLU A 127 -3.14 5.43 -13.54
N ALA A 128 -3.67 5.55 -14.76
CA ALA A 128 -2.83 5.56 -15.95
C ALA A 128 -1.94 6.82 -16.00
N PHE A 129 -2.50 8.00 -15.68
CA PHE A 129 -1.76 9.26 -15.74
C PHE A 129 -0.70 9.37 -14.65
N ALA A 130 -1.03 9.00 -13.40
CA ALA A 130 -0.13 9.05 -12.26
C ALA A 130 0.92 7.92 -12.28
N ASN A 131 0.62 6.82 -13.02
CA ASN A 131 1.58 5.74 -13.15
C ASN A 131 2.83 6.22 -13.90
N MET A 132 3.95 6.14 -13.20
CA MET A 132 5.24 6.57 -13.73
C MET A 132 5.88 5.56 -14.68
N MET A 133 5.28 4.37 -14.85
CA MET A 133 5.76 3.33 -15.76
C MET A 133 5.08 3.46 -17.12
N ASP A 134 5.79 3.16 -18.20
CA ASP A 134 5.20 3.04 -19.53
C ASP A 134 4.44 1.70 -19.64
N LEU A 135 3.14 1.73 -19.35
CA LEU A 135 2.25 0.56 -19.37
C LEU A 135 2.12 -0.10 -20.76
N ALA A 136 2.63 0.54 -21.81
CA ALA A 136 2.55 0.01 -23.18
C ALA A 136 3.66 -0.99 -23.52
N GLN A 137 4.67 -1.16 -22.65
CA GLN A 137 5.80 -2.06 -22.94
C GLN A 137 5.53 -3.49 -22.48
N PRO A 138 5.59 -4.50 -23.36
CA PRO A 138 5.48 -5.91 -22.96
C PRO A 138 6.62 -6.32 -22.03
N GLY A 139 6.29 -6.99 -20.93
CA GLY A 139 7.28 -7.49 -19.97
C GLY A 139 7.70 -6.50 -18.90
N MET A 140 6.92 -5.44 -18.71
CA MET A 140 7.09 -4.53 -17.58
C MET A 140 6.81 -5.25 -16.25
N PRO A 141 7.52 -4.83 -15.17
CA PRO A 141 7.26 -5.36 -13.84
C PRO A 141 5.81 -5.13 -13.43
N ASN A 142 5.36 -5.94 -12.50
CA ASN A 142 4.04 -5.88 -11.90
C ASN A 142 3.71 -4.45 -11.42
N VAL A 143 2.58 -3.91 -11.83
CA VAL A 143 2.10 -2.56 -11.47
C VAL A 143 1.85 -2.43 -9.95
N LEU A 144 1.74 -3.55 -9.24
CA LEU A 144 1.40 -3.57 -7.83
C LEU A 144 2.56 -3.97 -6.90
N TYR A 145 3.52 -4.77 -7.38
CA TYR A 145 4.79 -5.16 -6.74
C TYR A 145 5.66 -5.85 -7.80
N ASP A 146 6.70 -5.64 -7.85
CA ASP A 146 8.00 -5.88 -7.89
C ASP A 146 8.55 -7.23 -8.40
N GLU A 147 9.29 -7.25 -9.37
CA GLU A 147 10.68 -7.53 -9.58
C GLU A 147 11.19 -8.96 -9.27
N SER A 148 10.31 -9.91 -8.90
CA SER A 148 10.69 -11.31 -8.90
C SER A 148 10.90 -11.75 -10.35
N PRO A 149 12.12 -12.08 -10.80
CA PRO A 149 12.40 -12.31 -12.21
C PRO A 149 11.70 -13.55 -12.79
N PHE A 150 11.10 -14.38 -11.94
CA PHE A 150 10.26 -15.53 -12.30
C PHE A 150 8.77 -15.20 -12.44
N VAL A 151 8.38 -13.94 -12.23
CA VAL A 151 7.01 -13.43 -12.40
C VAL A 151 7.03 -12.33 -13.44
N ARG A 152 6.08 -12.35 -14.37
CA ARG A 152 5.90 -11.32 -15.38
C ARG A 152 4.45 -10.89 -15.43
N TYR A 153 4.21 -9.60 -15.38
CA TYR A 153 2.89 -9.05 -15.66
C TYR A 153 2.44 -9.39 -17.08
N ALA A 154 1.25 -9.95 -17.23
CA ALA A 154 0.71 -10.34 -18.52
C ALA A 154 -0.37 -9.37 -19.00
N SER A 155 -1.38 -9.08 -18.17
CA SER A 155 -2.48 -8.17 -18.54
C SER A 155 -3.31 -7.77 -17.33
N VAL A 156 -4.08 -6.67 -17.48
CA VAL A 156 -5.17 -6.31 -16.56
C VAL A 156 -6.51 -6.41 -17.29
N GLU A 157 -7.44 -7.13 -16.71
CA GLU A 157 -8.84 -7.14 -17.08
C GLU A 157 -9.61 -6.16 -16.19
N ARG A 158 -10.21 -5.13 -16.78
CA ARG A 158 -11.06 -4.16 -16.07
C ARG A 158 -12.46 -4.73 -15.91
N LEU A 159 -12.89 -5.01 -14.67
CA LEU A 159 -14.22 -5.55 -14.35
C LEU A 159 -15.29 -4.46 -14.28
N THR A 160 -14.90 -3.23 -13.95
CA THR A 160 -15.79 -2.05 -13.91
C THR A 160 -15.22 -0.92 -14.76
N PRO A 161 -16.07 -0.01 -15.29
CA PRO A 161 -15.63 1.14 -16.08
C PRO A 161 -14.70 2.06 -15.27
N THR A 162 -13.74 2.67 -15.94
CA THR A 162 -12.91 3.73 -15.38
C THR A 162 -13.77 4.97 -15.10
N GLN A 163 -13.64 5.54 -13.90
CA GLN A 163 -14.27 6.81 -13.54
C GLN A 163 -13.20 7.89 -13.50
N ALA A 164 -13.53 9.05 -14.06
CA ALA A 164 -12.68 10.23 -13.94
C ALA A 164 -12.60 10.67 -12.47
N VAL A 165 -11.43 11.09 -12.04
CA VAL A 165 -11.20 11.64 -10.70
C VAL A 165 -11.08 13.15 -10.81
N ALA A 166 -11.75 13.86 -9.90
CA ALA A 166 -11.62 15.30 -9.74
C ALA A 166 -11.18 15.59 -8.30
N PHE A 167 -10.05 16.26 -8.15
CA PHE A 167 -9.53 16.74 -6.88
C PHE A 167 -9.88 18.21 -6.70
N ASP A 168 -10.50 18.56 -5.57
CA ASP A 168 -10.79 19.92 -5.13
C ASP A 168 -9.78 20.33 -4.06
N TYR A 169 -8.62 20.84 -4.49
CA TYR A 169 -7.57 21.32 -3.59
C TYR A 169 -8.01 22.59 -2.84
N GLY A 170 -8.82 23.44 -3.49
CA GLY A 170 -9.34 24.66 -2.88
C GLY A 170 -10.21 24.40 -1.67
N GLY A 171 -11.00 23.32 -1.67
CA GLY A 171 -11.80 22.87 -0.53
C GLY A 171 -10.94 22.57 0.72
N TYR A 172 -9.67 22.21 0.54
CA TYR A 172 -8.69 22.01 1.62
C TYR A 172 -7.83 23.27 1.87
N GLY A 173 -8.03 24.35 1.11
CA GLY A 173 -7.20 25.56 1.18
C GLY A 173 -5.76 25.31 0.71
N ILE A 174 -5.58 24.47 -0.27
CA ILE A 174 -4.33 24.20 -0.97
C ILE A 174 -4.39 24.97 -2.29
N ASP A 175 -3.52 25.96 -2.45
CA ASP A 175 -3.47 26.81 -3.64
C ASP A 175 -2.58 26.22 -4.72
N LEU A 176 -3.05 26.23 -5.95
CA LEU A 176 -2.28 25.90 -7.15
C LEU A 176 -1.87 27.22 -7.85
N ARG A 177 -0.68 27.27 -8.43
CA ARG A 177 -0.13 28.50 -9.03
C ARG A 177 0.18 28.30 -10.50
N GLY A 178 -0.14 29.31 -11.32
CA GLY A 178 0.18 29.32 -12.74
C GLY A 178 1.00 30.56 -13.11
N ASP A 179 1.91 30.48 -14.09
CA ASP A 179 2.64 31.63 -14.62
C ASP A 179 2.42 31.86 -16.13
N GLY A 180 1.38 31.21 -16.69
CA GLY A 180 1.07 31.28 -18.12
C GLY A 180 1.86 30.27 -18.96
N SER A 181 2.94 29.71 -18.45
CA SER A 181 3.77 28.69 -19.12
C SER A 181 3.85 27.38 -18.35
N ALA A 182 3.74 27.42 -17.04
CA ALA A 182 3.84 26.28 -16.14
C ALA A 182 2.79 26.39 -15.03
N VAL A 183 2.46 25.24 -14.43
CA VAL A 183 1.63 25.14 -13.24
C VAL A 183 2.46 24.55 -12.10
N TYR A 184 2.30 25.13 -10.91
CA TYR A 184 3.05 24.83 -9.70
C TYR A 184 2.12 24.31 -8.61
N PHE A 185 2.53 23.23 -7.99
CA PHE A 185 1.87 22.64 -6.82
C PHE A 185 2.77 22.74 -5.60
N PRO A 186 2.23 22.78 -4.39
CA PRO A 186 3.02 22.44 -3.23
C PRO A 186 3.70 21.08 -3.42
N LEU A 187 4.98 20.99 -3.09
CA LEU A 187 5.78 19.78 -3.35
C LEU A 187 5.14 18.52 -2.74
N ALA A 188 4.63 18.60 -1.51
CA ALA A 188 3.97 17.46 -0.87
C ALA A 188 2.69 17.04 -1.61
N THR A 189 1.88 18.00 -2.07
CA THR A 189 0.61 17.73 -2.75
C THR A 189 0.83 17.01 -4.09
N ILE A 190 1.79 17.45 -4.90
CA ILE A 190 2.11 16.78 -6.16
C ILE A 190 2.83 15.45 -5.93
N ASN A 191 3.62 15.34 -4.86
CA ASN A 191 4.22 14.08 -4.44
C ASN A 191 3.13 13.04 -4.12
N ASP A 192 2.12 13.42 -3.34
CA ASP A 192 1.00 12.54 -3.01
C ASP A 192 0.19 12.11 -4.25
N PHE A 193 0.06 12.99 -5.24
CA PHE A 193 -0.61 12.69 -6.50
C PHE A 193 0.10 11.58 -7.30
N TYR A 194 1.44 11.55 -7.28
CA TYR A 194 2.25 10.59 -8.02
C TYR A 194 2.73 9.40 -7.19
N THR A 195 2.51 9.39 -5.87
CA THR A 195 2.88 8.25 -5.03
C THR A 195 2.04 7.04 -5.40
N ASP A 196 2.69 5.90 -5.54
CA ASP A 196 2.09 4.64 -5.97
C ASP A 196 2.42 3.47 -5.03
N ALA A 197 1.82 2.32 -5.31
CA ALA A 197 2.03 1.09 -4.54
C ALA A 197 3.47 0.54 -4.64
N GLU A 198 4.29 1.03 -5.57
CA GLU A 198 5.72 0.71 -5.65
C GLU A 198 6.56 1.59 -4.70
N MET A 199 5.91 2.33 -3.80
CA MET A 199 6.53 3.17 -2.78
C MET A 199 7.41 4.31 -3.32
N ARG A 200 7.33 4.60 -4.63
CA ARG A 200 8.07 5.71 -5.24
C ARG A 200 7.53 7.04 -4.75
N HIS A 201 8.38 7.85 -4.17
CA HIS A 201 8.03 9.18 -3.68
C HIS A 201 9.27 10.07 -3.53
N ALA A 202 9.05 11.36 -3.29
CA ALA A 202 10.10 12.34 -3.03
C ALA A 202 9.96 12.90 -1.61
N ALA A 203 10.87 12.53 -0.72
CA ALA A 203 10.91 13.01 0.66
C ALA A 203 11.75 14.29 0.75
N PHE A 204 11.20 15.37 1.34
CA PHE A 204 11.87 16.67 1.46
C PHE A 204 12.03 17.09 2.92
N ASN A 205 13.25 17.27 3.40
CA ASN A 205 13.55 17.61 4.80
C ASN A 205 13.80 19.12 5.05
N GLY A 206 13.51 19.98 4.07
CA GLY A 206 13.78 21.42 4.13
C GLY A 206 15.14 21.85 3.55
N GLU A 207 16.08 20.91 3.37
CA GLU A 207 17.42 21.17 2.86
C GLU A 207 17.72 20.38 1.56
N LYS A 208 17.21 19.17 1.44
CA LYS A 208 17.40 18.28 0.29
C LYS A 208 16.15 17.43 0.02
N ILE A 209 16.05 16.91 -1.21
CA ILE A 209 15.07 15.90 -1.60
C ILE A 209 15.79 14.56 -1.72
N VAL A 210 15.21 13.51 -1.12
CA VAL A 210 15.57 12.12 -1.36
C VAL A 210 14.48 11.49 -2.21
N VAL A 211 14.84 11.02 -3.40
CA VAL A 211 13.93 10.29 -4.29
C VAL A 211 14.06 8.81 -4.00
N VAL A 212 13.00 8.23 -3.48
CA VAL A 212 12.83 6.79 -3.35
C VAL A 212 12.32 6.29 -4.69
N ALA A 213 13.09 5.44 -5.36
CA ALA A 213 12.82 5.01 -6.73
C ALA A 213 12.09 3.67 -6.82
N ASP A 214 12.15 2.85 -5.77
CA ASP A 214 11.53 1.53 -5.72
C ASP A 214 11.28 1.06 -4.28
N ALA A 215 10.50 -0.01 -4.13
CA ALA A 215 10.13 -0.57 -2.83
C ALA A 215 11.28 -1.24 -2.06
N TYR A 216 12.32 -1.71 -2.76
CA TYR A 216 13.49 -2.35 -2.12
C TYR A 216 14.40 -1.36 -1.44
N HIS A 217 14.49 -0.15 -1.97
CA HIS A 217 15.29 0.93 -1.44
C HIS A 217 14.40 2.05 -0.88
N SER A 218 13.36 1.67 -0.13
CA SER A 218 12.43 2.62 0.51
C SER A 218 12.93 3.17 1.86
N ASP A 219 13.98 2.60 2.44
CA ASP A 219 14.56 3.12 3.69
C ASP A 219 15.46 4.31 3.40
N ILE A 220 14.95 5.51 3.73
CA ILE A 220 15.69 6.77 3.56
C ILE A 220 17.01 6.76 4.36
N ASP A 221 17.10 6.04 5.48
CA ASP A 221 18.34 5.91 6.26
C ASP A 221 19.46 5.24 5.45
N GLU A 222 19.11 4.29 4.59
CA GLU A 222 20.06 3.63 3.69
C GLU A 222 20.46 4.52 2.53
N LEU A 223 19.49 5.26 1.96
CA LEU A 223 19.73 6.19 0.86
C LEU A 223 20.48 7.45 1.29
N ASP A 224 20.13 8.01 2.44
CA ASP A 224 20.78 9.20 3.01
C ASP A 224 20.71 9.19 4.55
N PRO A 225 21.71 8.68 5.24
CA PRO A 225 21.74 8.63 6.71
C PRO A 225 21.66 10.01 7.39
N THR A 226 21.88 11.11 6.62
CA THR A 226 21.83 12.47 7.14
C THR A 226 20.47 13.14 6.99
N TYR A 227 19.54 12.52 6.30
CA TYR A 227 18.21 13.06 5.99
C TYR A 227 17.45 13.54 7.24
N TRP A 228 17.53 12.80 8.33
CA TRP A 228 16.75 13.02 9.54
C TRP A 228 17.28 14.14 10.45
N ALA A 229 18.51 14.61 10.23
CA ALA A 229 19.13 15.60 11.13
C ALA A 229 18.36 16.93 11.16
N PRO A 230 17.96 17.56 10.03
CA PRO A 230 17.18 18.79 10.02
C PRO A 230 15.79 18.66 10.63
N LEU A 231 15.23 17.44 10.66
CA LEU A 231 13.88 17.17 11.14
C LEU A 231 13.78 17.06 12.68
N ARG A 232 14.93 17.00 13.39
CA ARG A 232 14.97 16.97 14.85
C ARG A 232 14.78 18.35 15.52
N LYS A 233 14.36 19.37 14.74
CA LYS A 233 14.04 20.71 15.24
C LYS A 233 12.92 20.69 16.26
N GLU A 234 12.88 21.68 17.16
CA GLU A 234 11.84 21.76 18.20
C GLU A 234 10.52 22.31 17.67
N THR A 235 10.60 23.21 16.68
CA THR A 235 9.42 23.92 16.20
C THR A 235 9.33 23.93 14.67
N ARG A 236 8.11 23.99 14.19
CA ARG A 236 7.70 24.24 12.80
C ARG A 236 7.07 25.63 12.72
N SER A 237 7.09 26.28 11.56
CA SER A 237 6.34 27.53 11.38
C SER A 237 4.82 27.28 11.43
N ALA A 238 4.07 28.32 11.76
CA ALA A 238 2.62 28.20 11.82
C ALA A 238 2.00 27.96 10.44
N SER A 239 2.56 28.56 9.38
CA SER A 239 2.13 28.35 8.00
C SER A 239 2.35 26.90 7.56
N MET A 240 3.55 26.36 7.84
CA MET A 240 3.85 24.95 7.54
C MET A 240 2.97 23.98 8.37
N ALA A 241 2.74 24.25 9.65
CA ALA A 241 1.91 23.40 10.50
C ALA A 241 0.46 23.33 10.00
N GLU A 242 -0.11 24.47 9.59
CA GLU A 242 -1.46 24.53 9.04
C GLU A 242 -1.54 23.89 7.65
N PHE A 243 -0.61 24.22 6.76
CA PHE A 243 -0.55 23.60 5.44
C PHE A 243 -0.41 22.07 5.53
N ASN A 244 0.53 21.60 6.35
CA ASN A 244 0.76 20.17 6.53
C ASN A 244 -0.49 19.42 7.04
N TYR A 245 -1.24 20.04 7.96
CA TYR A 245 -2.51 19.48 8.43
C TYR A 245 -3.53 19.37 7.30
N ARG A 246 -3.69 20.42 6.48
CA ARG A 246 -4.63 20.44 5.36
C ARG A 246 -4.24 19.43 4.29
N ASN A 247 -2.94 19.35 3.95
CA ASN A 247 -2.44 18.36 3.00
C ASN A 247 -2.65 16.94 3.53
N LEU A 248 -2.42 16.69 4.82
CA LEU A 248 -2.67 15.39 5.43
C LEU A 248 -4.17 15.00 5.37
N CYS A 249 -5.08 15.95 5.61
CA CYS A 249 -6.51 15.71 5.44
C CYS A 249 -6.85 15.35 3.99
N PHE A 250 -6.34 16.12 3.02
CA PHE A 250 -6.51 15.83 1.59
C PHE A 250 -5.99 14.42 1.25
N THR A 251 -4.78 14.10 1.70
CA THR A 251 -4.13 12.81 1.40
C THR A 251 -4.94 11.64 1.94
N LEU A 252 -5.36 11.70 3.19
CA LEU A 252 -6.12 10.61 3.81
C LEU A 252 -7.54 10.48 3.24
N ASP A 253 -8.19 11.58 2.90
CA ASP A 253 -9.53 11.55 2.32
C ASP A 253 -9.55 10.94 0.90
N HIS A 254 -8.45 11.03 0.14
CA HIS A 254 -8.39 10.56 -1.24
C HIS A 254 -7.58 9.26 -1.42
N TYR A 255 -6.50 9.09 -0.64
CA TYR A 255 -5.53 8.02 -0.88
C TYR A 255 -5.50 6.93 0.20
N PHE A 256 -6.28 7.06 1.27
CA PHE A 256 -6.46 5.95 2.20
C PHE A 256 -7.30 4.84 1.56
N GLY A 257 -6.87 3.58 1.71
CA GLY A 257 -7.45 2.45 0.98
C GLY A 257 -8.80 1.96 1.47
N TYR A 258 -9.26 2.42 2.62
CA TYR A 258 -10.53 2.02 3.23
C TYR A 258 -10.68 0.49 3.34
N PRO A 259 -9.85 -0.17 4.16
CA PRO A 259 -9.86 -1.64 4.28
C PRO A 259 -11.18 -2.22 4.82
N GLY A 260 -11.99 -1.44 5.52
CA GLY A 260 -13.28 -1.87 6.07
C GLY A 260 -13.24 -2.20 7.56
N ARG A 261 -12.18 -1.77 8.28
CA ARG A 261 -12.00 -2.07 9.71
C ARG A 261 -11.48 -0.91 10.56
N ALA A 262 -10.96 0.16 9.93
CA ALA A 262 -10.41 1.29 10.66
C ALA A 262 -11.50 2.03 11.44
N TYR A 263 -11.19 2.45 12.68
CA TYR A 263 -12.21 3.02 13.59
C TYR A 263 -12.88 4.28 13.03
N LEU A 264 -12.09 5.19 12.43
CA LEU A 264 -12.64 6.42 11.83
C LEU A 264 -13.16 6.25 10.39
N GLU A 265 -13.07 5.06 9.81
CA GLU A 265 -13.25 4.84 8.37
C GLU A 265 -14.62 5.30 7.85
N GLU A 266 -15.70 4.94 8.54
CA GLU A 266 -17.07 5.31 8.14
C GLU A 266 -17.29 6.83 8.17
N SER A 267 -16.81 7.50 9.22
CA SER A 267 -16.94 8.96 9.36
C SER A 267 -16.03 9.71 8.39
N MET A 268 -14.82 9.24 8.15
CA MET A 268 -13.93 9.81 7.13
C MET A 268 -14.52 9.67 5.72
N HIS A 269 -15.03 8.50 5.37
CA HIS A 269 -15.63 8.27 4.06
C HIS A 269 -16.84 9.16 3.80
N SER A 270 -17.60 9.48 4.86
CA SER A 270 -18.81 10.30 4.75
C SER A 270 -18.58 11.80 4.81
N ALA A 271 -17.54 12.26 5.49
CA ALA A 271 -17.40 13.69 5.85
C ALA A 271 -15.96 14.24 5.77
N GLY A 272 -14.98 13.40 5.50
CA GLY A 272 -13.54 13.72 5.52
C GLY A 272 -12.93 13.72 6.91
N LEU A 273 -11.60 13.62 6.96
CA LEU A 273 -10.82 13.45 8.19
C LEU A 273 -11.01 14.60 9.19
N ASP A 274 -10.94 15.86 8.72
CA ASP A 274 -11.05 17.01 9.63
C ASP A 274 -12.36 16.98 10.42
N LYS A 275 -13.46 16.66 9.74
CA LYS A 275 -14.79 16.57 10.37
C LYS A 275 -14.93 15.30 11.20
N ALA A 276 -14.41 14.17 10.75
CA ALA A 276 -14.38 12.93 11.52
C ALA A 276 -13.67 13.14 12.87
N LEU A 277 -12.51 13.80 12.89
CA LEU A 277 -11.79 14.14 14.11
C LEU A 277 -12.56 15.13 15.01
N GLN A 278 -13.32 16.08 14.44
CA GLN A 278 -14.15 16.99 15.21
C GLN A 278 -15.33 16.28 15.90
N GLU A 279 -15.93 15.30 15.24
CA GLU A 279 -17.10 14.56 15.71
C GLU A 279 -16.74 13.42 16.66
N GLU A 280 -15.47 12.95 16.66
CA GLU A 280 -14.97 11.88 17.53
C GLU A 280 -14.82 12.29 19.01
N GLY A 281 -15.31 13.45 19.41
CA GLY A 281 -15.27 13.91 20.78
C GLY A 281 -13.88 14.40 21.22
N GLU A 282 -13.52 14.16 22.50
CA GLU A 282 -12.28 14.70 23.07
C GLU A 282 -11.02 14.06 22.45
N ALA A 283 -11.05 12.77 22.15
CA ALA A 283 -9.91 12.07 21.53
C ALA A 283 -9.58 12.60 20.12
N GLY A 284 -10.60 12.78 19.27
CA GLY A 284 -10.44 13.38 17.95
C GLY A 284 -10.00 14.83 18.01
N GLN A 285 -10.58 15.64 18.90
CA GLN A 285 -10.20 17.04 19.09
C GLN A 285 -8.76 17.18 19.61
N GLN A 286 -8.34 16.31 20.51
CA GLN A 286 -6.93 16.23 20.97
C GLN A 286 -6.00 15.92 19.81
N THR A 287 -6.29 14.88 19.04
CA THR A 287 -5.51 14.48 17.87
C THR A 287 -5.41 15.64 16.87
N ARG A 288 -6.53 16.27 16.52
CA ARG A 288 -6.61 17.43 15.63
C ARG A 288 -5.77 18.61 16.11
N ARG A 289 -5.82 18.93 17.40
CA ARG A 289 -4.99 20.00 18.03
C ARG A 289 -3.49 19.71 17.87
N LEU A 290 -3.08 18.48 18.18
CA LEU A 290 -1.68 18.06 18.09
C LEU A 290 -1.16 18.06 16.66
N LEU A 291 -1.95 17.56 15.69
CA LEU A 291 -1.59 17.58 14.27
C LEU A 291 -1.31 19.00 13.74
N ARG A 292 -1.95 20.02 14.30
CA ARG A 292 -1.79 21.44 13.95
C ARG A 292 -0.75 22.17 14.81
N SER A 293 -0.07 21.45 15.72
CA SER A 293 0.91 22.07 16.61
C SER A 293 2.15 22.57 15.87
N THR A 294 2.67 23.70 16.31
CA THR A 294 3.99 24.19 15.89
C THR A 294 5.15 23.52 16.64
N ASN A 295 4.88 22.75 17.70
CA ASN A 295 5.87 21.90 18.35
C ASN A 295 5.99 20.57 17.59
N THR A 296 7.20 20.24 17.18
CA THR A 296 7.48 19.03 16.38
C THR A 296 7.08 17.73 17.10
N CYS A 297 7.42 17.61 18.39
CA CYS A 297 7.07 16.39 19.14
C CYS A 297 5.55 16.26 19.36
N GLU A 298 4.85 17.37 19.60
CA GLU A 298 3.38 17.35 19.69
C GLU A 298 2.74 16.92 18.36
N PHE A 299 3.25 17.43 17.25
CA PHE A 299 2.77 17.02 15.92
C PHE A 299 2.95 15.50 15.70
N LEU A 300 4.15 14.98 15.98
CA LEU A 300 4.43 13.56 15.80
C LEU A 300 3.62 12.67 16.77
N VAL A 301 3.34 13.16 17.98
CA VAL A 301 2.39 12.49 18.87
C VAL A 301 0.98 12.56 18.30
N GLY A 302 0.56 13.70 17.72
CA GLY A 302 -0.72 13.79 17.00
C GLY A 302 -0.83 12.77 15.86
N MET A 303 0.25 12.56 15.09
CA MET A 303 0.33 11.50 14.08
C MET A 303 0.17 10.11 14.71
N THR A 304 0.83 9.86 15.86
CA THR A 304 0.71 8.57 16.57
C THR A 304 -0.73 8.33 17.06
N LEU A 305 -1.40 9.35 17.59
CA LEU A 305 -2.81 9.22 18.01
C LEU A 305 -3.74 9.00 16.82
N LEU A 306 -3.46 9.68 15.69
CA LEU A 306 -4.18 9.44 14.44
C LEU A 306 -4.02 7.98 13.99
N GLY A 307 -2.80 7.44 14.04
CA GLY A 307 -2.55 6.02 13.74
C GLY A 307 -3.39 5.06 14.59
N ASN A 308 -3.63 5.37 15.87
CA ASN A 308 -4.53 4.57 16.71
C ASN A 308 -6.01 4.70 16.31
N LEU A 309 -6.43 5.86 15.79
CA LEU A 309 -7.79 6.06 15.30
C LEU A 309 -8.00 5.46 13.90
N LEU A 310 -6.92 5.22 13.14
CA LEU A 310 -6.90 4.59 11.82
C LEU A 310 -6.43 3.13 11.88
N ASP A 311 -6.52 2.46 13.04
CA ASP A 311 -6.06 1.07 13.20
C ASP A 311 -6.69 0.14 12.15
N ASP A 312 -5.86 -0.30 11.20
CA ASP A 312 -6.21 -1.21 10.12
C ASP A 312 -5.44 -2.53 10.19
N ALA A 313 -5.16 -2.97 11.39
CA ALA A 313 -4.42 -4.20 11.70
C ALA A 313 -2.93 -4.20 11.28
N GLY A 314 -2.34 -3.03 11.03
CA GLY A 314 -0.88 -2.88 10.93
C GLY A 314 -0.32 -2.53 9.55
N HIS A 315 -1.16 -2.35 8.52
CA HIS A 315 -0.70 -1.77 7.25
C HIS A 315 -0.45 -0.27 7.40
N THR A 316 -1.37 0.48 7.99
CA THR A 316 -1.15 1.90 8.30
C THR A 316 -0.25 2.07 9.51
N ARG A 317 0.84 2.82 9.35
CA ARG A 317 1.79 3.19 10.42
C ARG A 317 2.14 4.66 10.33
N ILE A 318 1.64 5.44 11.25
CA ILE A 318 1.75 6.91 11.30
C ILE A 318 2.25 7.34 12.68
N PRO A 319 3.39 8.06 12.79
CA PRO A 319 4.46 8.22 11.80
C PRO A 319 5.51 7.10 11.88
N LEU A 320 6.45 7.07 10.92
CA LEU A 320 7.65 6.23 10.98
C LEU A 320 8.80 7.02 11.61
N ILE A 321 9.00 6.88 12.93
CA ILE A 321 9.95 7.71 13.70
C ILE A 321 11.17 6.98 14.23
N SER A 322 11.38 5.72 13.84
CA SER A 322 12.50 4.90 14.34
C SER A 322 13.86 5.57 14.13
N ALA A 323 14.07 6.15 12.96
CA ALA A 323 15.28 6.86 12.60
C ALA A 323 15.50 8.16 13.39
N LEU A 324 14.42 8.92 13.64
CA LEU A 324 14.47 10.10 14.49
C LEU A 324 14.84 9.74 15.94
N CYS A 325 14.29 8.64 16.44
CA CYS A 325 14.52 8.14 17.79
C CYS A 325 15.89 7.49 18.00
N LYS A 326 16.72 7.33 16.97
CA LYS A 326 18.14 7.01 17.12
C LYS A 326 18.91 8.13 17.85
N ASP A 327 18.43 9.39 17.78
CA ASP A 327 18.93 10.50 18.59
C ASP A 327 18.28 10.48 19.99
N ALA A 328 19.08 10.27 21.03
CA ALA A 328 18.58 10.12 22.40
C ALA A 328 17.91 11.39 22.95
N ALA A 329 18.37 12.58 22.54
CA ALA A 329 17.78 13.84 23.00
C ALA A 329 16.43 14.08 22.35
N PHE A 330 16.29 13.77 21.06
CA PHE A 330 15.01 13.83 20.36
C PHE A 330 14.03 12.82 20.96
N LYS A 331 14.46 11.55 21.11
CA LYS A 331 13.65 10.48 21.70
C LYS A 331 13.11 10.86 23.08
N SER A 332 13.97 11.42 23.94
CA SER A 332 13.55 11.84 25.29
C SER A 332 12.48 12.93 25.27
N ARG A 333 12.58 13.91 24.35
CA ARG A 333 11.53 14.93 24.19
C ARG A 333 10.22 14.35 23.67
N TYR A 334 10.31 13.48 22.67
CA TYR A 334 9.15 12.79 22.10
C TYR A 334 8.44 11.92 23.14
N ASP A 335 9.17 11.08 23.86
CA ASP A 335 8.63 10.18 24.89
C ASP A 335 7.91 10.96 26.01
N LEU A 336 8.46 12.13 26.41
CA LEU A 336 7.84 12.98 27.44
C LEU A 336 6.47 13.51 26.97
N VAL A 337 6.38 14.01 25.75
CA VAL A 337 5.12 14.50 25.17
C VAL A 337 4.15 13.35 24.94
N LEU A 338 4.64 12.23 24.39
CA LEU A 338 3.83 11.03 24.16
C LEU A 338 3.19 10.53 25.47
N GLN A 339 3.96 10.42 26.54
CA GLN A 339 3.45 9.95 27.82
C GLN A 339 2.32 10.86 28.35
N ALA A 340 2.52 12.18 28.28
CA ALA A 340 1.53 13.14 28.77
C ALA A 340 0.22 13.11 27.96
N GLU A 341 0.32 13.14 26.63
CA GLU A 341 -0.85 13.18 25.74
C GLU A 341 -1.56 11.81 25.68
N LEU A 342 -0.82 10.72 25.75
CA LEU A 342 -1.39 9.37 25.73
C LEU A 342 -2.21 9.05 26.97
N GLU A 343 -1.83 9.56 28.15
CA GLU A 343 -2.64 9.39 29.39
C GLU A 343 -4.01 10.04 29.25
N GLN A 344 -4.09 11.22 28.61
CA GLN A 344 -5.38 11.85 28.32
C GLN A 344 -6.16 11.04 27.28
N PHE A 345 -5.51 10.66 26.17
CA PHE A 345 -6.13 9.93 25.06
C PHE A 345 -6.75 8.60 25.54
N LYS A 346 -6.07 7.83 26.37
CA LYS A 346 -6.60 6.59 26.97
C LYS A 346 -7.90 6.78 27.75
N THR A 347 -8.12 7.95 28.32
CA THR A 347 -9.36 8.25 29.08
C THR A 347 -10.51 8.70 28.19
N THR A 348 -10.20 9.24 27.02
CA THR A 348 -11.17 9.84 26.09
C THR A 348 -11.47 8.96 24.87
N PHE A 349 -10.64 7.96 24.62
CA PHE A 349 -10.83 6.97 23.55
C PHE A 349 -11.12 5.58 24.16
N PRO A 350 -12.40 5.19 24.29
CA PRO A 350 -12.77 3.96 25.00
C PRO A 350 -12.18 2.67 24.38
N ASP A 351 -11.99 2.66 23.06
CA ASP A 351 -11.48 1.50 22.32
C ASP A 351 -9.95 1.32 22.40
N TYR A 352 -9.22 2.30 22.95
CA TYR A 352 -7.76 2.22 23.03
C TYR A 352 -7.25 0.92 23.67
N GLY A 353 -7.85 0.54 24.81
CA GLY A 353 -7.48 -0.69 25.51
C GLY A 353 -7.75 -1.95 24.68
N ARG A 354 -8.85 -1.98 23.93
CA ARG A 354 -9.19 -3.10 23.05
C ARG A 354 -8.22 -3.22 21.89
N LEU A 355 -7.87 -2.11 21.24
CA LEU A 355 -6.94 -2.11 20.11
C LEU A 355 -5.53 -2.57 20.53
N THR A 356 -5.01 -2.00 21.62
CA THR A 356 -3.69 -2.39 22.14
C THR A 356 -3.65 -3.83 22.63
N GLU A 357 -4.73 -4.36 23.20
CA GLU A 357 -4.83 -5.76 23.60
C GLU A 357 -4.89 -6.68 22.39
N LYS A 358 -5.63 -6.32 21.33
CA LYS A 358 -5.68 -7.07 20.08
C LYS A 358 -4.31 -7.18 19.42
N ASP A 359 -3.58 -6.07 19.34
CA ASP A 359 -2.22 -6.05 18.78
C ASP A 359 -1.24 -6.87 19.64
N ARG A 360 -1.31 -6.71 20.97
CA ARG A 360 -0.52 -7.52 21.91
C ARG A 360 -0.81 -9.02 21.76
N GLN A 361 -2.08 -9.40 21.63
CA GLN A 361 -2.48 -10.80 21.47
C GLN A 361 -2.01 -11.38 20.15
N PHE A 362 -2.09 -10.60 19.06
CA PHE A 362 -1.58 -11.02 17.75
C PHE A 362 -0.11 -11.45 17.81
N TRP A 363 0.75 -10.62 18.41
CA TRP A 363 2.19 -10.92 18.54
C TRP A 363 2.48 -12.02 19.55
N ALA A 364 1.68 -12.12 20.62
CA ALA A 364 1.80 -13.19 21.59
C ALA A 364 1.42 -14.54 20.96
N ASP A 365 0.32 -14.60 20.21
CA ASP A 365 -0.12 -15.80 19.51
C ASP A 365 0.87 -16.21 18.42
N ARG A 366 1.43 -15.27 17.65
CA ARG A 366 2.49 -15.57 16.68
C ARG A 366 3.70 -16.23 17.36
N SER A 367 4.14 -15.68 18.49
CA SER A 367 5.23 -16.29 19.28
C SER A 367 4.84 -17.65 19.84
N GLY A 368 3.58 -17.83 20.24
CA GLY A 368 3.03 -19.12 20.68
C GLY A 368 3.04 -20.18 19.59
N HIS A 369 2.64 -19.81 18.37
CA HIS A 369 2.73 -20.67 17.19
C HIS A 369 4.18 -21.10 16.93
N GLU A 370 5.12 -20.15 16.87
CA GLU A 370 6.54 -20.45 16.66
C GLU A 370 7.09 -21.42 17.72
N LEU A 371 6.79 -21.16 19.01
CA LEU A 371 7.27 -21.99 20.11
C LEU A 371 6.73 -23.42 20.01
N GLN A 372 5.42 -23.59 19.88
CA GLN A 372 4.79 -24.91 19.88
C GLN A 372 5.11 -25.71 18.62
N ARG A 373 5.29 -25.03 17.47
CA ARG A 373 5.78 -25.68 16.25
C ARG A 373 7.21 -26.23 16.45
N LYS A 374 8.11 -25.45 17.06
CA LYS A 374 9.46 -25.93 17.41
C LYS A 374 9.43 -27.13 18.38
N GLU A 375 8.51 -27.15 19.33
CA GLU A 375 8.34 -28.29 20.23
C GLU A 375 7.88 -29.55 19.52
N LYS A 376 7.03 -29.44 18.50
CA LYS A 376 6.47 -30.56 17.74
C LYS A 376 7.37 -31.06 16.63
N TYR A 377 7.94 -30.16 15.83
CA TYR A 377 8.70 -30.51 14.62
C TYR A 377 10.21 -30.50 14.86
N GLY A 378 10.69 -29.80 15.87
CA GLY A 378 12.11 -29.55 16.12
C GLY A 378 12.53 -28.13 15.69
N GLU A 379 13.61 -27.65 16.29
CA GLU A 379 14.15 -26.32 15.96
C GLU A 379 14.75 -26.28 14.55
N GLY A 380 14.38 -25.28 13.75
CA GLY A 380 14.87 -25.10 12.37
C GLY A 380 14.34 -26.11 11.37
N VAL A 381 13.35 -26.92 11.76
CA VAL A 381 12.75 -27.88 10.85
C VAL A 381 11.68 -27.18 10.00
N THR A 382 11.87 -27.18 8.69
CA THR A 382 10.96 -26.56 7.71
C THR A 382 10.15 -27.57 6.91
N TYR A 383 10.50 -28.86 6.98
CA TYR A 383 9.79 -29.93 6.28
C TYR A 383 9.64 -31.16 7.19
N VAL A 384 8.41 -31.63 7.35
CA VAL A 384 8.07 -32.85 8.08
C VAL A 384 7.14 -33.74 7.25
N LYS A 385 7.16 -35.07 7.49
CA LYS A 385 6.31 -36.04 6.79
C LYS A 385 5.67 -37.01 7.79
N HIS A 386 4.39 -37.29 7.59
CA HIS A 386 3.67 -38.38 8.27
C HIS A 386 2.79 -39.13 7.28
N GLY A 387 3.02 -40.44 7.12
CA GLY A 387 2.30 -41.23 6.14
C GLY A 387 2.44 -40.66 4.72
N ASN A 388 1.30 -40.41 4.09
CA ASN A 388 1.24 -39.82 2.75
C ASN A 388 1.18 -38.27 2.72
N THR A 389 1.41 -37.62 3.84
CA THR A 389 1.29 -36.16 3.96
C THR A 389 2.62 -35.51 4.34
N ALA A 390 3.06 -34.54 3.54
CA ALA A 390 4.17 -33.64 3.82
C ALA A 390 3.66 -32.29 4.29
N VAL A 391 4.37 -31.64 5.22
CA VAL A 391 4.10 -30.28 5.69
C VAL A 391 5.35 -29.44 5.47
N CYS A 392 5.22 -28.29 4.82
CA CYS A 392 6.27 -27.29 4.67
C CYS A 392 5.91 -26.03 5.46
N VAL A 393 6.83 -25.58 6.31
CA VAL A 393 6.74 -24.31 7.04
C VAL A 393 7.13 -23.18 6.12
N PHE A 394 6.31 -22.13 6.06
CA PHE A 394 6.52 -20.97 5.19
C PHE A 394 6.11 -19.67 5.91
N ASP A 395 7.08 -19.01 6.55
CA ASP A 395 6.81 -17.91 7.48
C ASP A 395 6.85 -16.52 6.84
N SER A 396 7.30 -16.39 5.57
CA SER A 396 7.39 -15.10 4.90
C SER A 396 7.25 -15.23 3.38
N PHE A 397 6.49 -14.31 2.76
CA PHE A 397 6.44 -14.15 1.29
C PHE A 397 7.58 -13.24 0.81
N MET A 398 8.79 -13.49 1.29
CA MET A 398 9.99 -12.78 0.87
C MET A 398 11.01 -13.75 0.30
N SER A 399 11.79 -13.28 -0.67
CA SER A 399 13.03 -13.96 -1.07
C SER A 399 14.17 -12.98 -0.83
N TYR A 400 15.08 -13.36 0.05
CA TYR A 400 16.25 -12.55 0.40
C TYR A 400 17.39 -12.72 -0.59
N VAL A 401 17.19 -13.54 -1.61
CA VAL A 401 18.19 -13.84 -2.67
C VAL A 401 17.73 -13.41 -4.06
N LEU A 402 16.91 -12.37 -4.15
CA LEU A 402 16.40 -11.84 -5.42
C LEU A 402 17.53 -11.46 -6.38
N ASP A 403 18.64 -10.92 -5.89
CA ASP A 403 19.80 -10.62 -6.74
C ASP A 403 20.42 -11.87 -7.35
N GLN A 404 20.39 -13.02 -6.65
CA GLN A 404 20.83 -14.29 -7.20
C GLN A 404 19.84 -14.80 -8.26
N TRP A 405 18.52 -14.65 -8.03
CA TRP A 405 17.50 -14.92 -9.03
C TRP A 405 17.71 -14.03 -10.27
N ARG A 406 17.90 -12.73 -10.10
CA ARG A 406 18.22 -11.81 -11.20
C ARG A 406 19.48 -12.21 -11.95
N ALA A 407 20.54 -12.60 -11.24
CA ALA A 407 21.76 -13.10 -11.85
C ALA A 407 21.54 -14.37 -12.68
N PHE A 408 20.69 -15.28 -12.23
CA PHE A 408 20.30 -16.46 -12.98
C PHE A 408 19.53 -16.09 -14.26
N TYR A 409 18.49 -15.26 -14.17
CA TYR A 409 17.66 -14.86 -15.32
C TYR A 409 18.43 -14.04 -16.37
N ASN A 410 19.44 -13.31 -15.98
CA ASN A 410 20.32 -12.58 -16.92
C ASN A 410 21.52 -13.40 -17.40
N GLY A 411 21.64 -14.66 -16.98
CA GLY A 411 22.69 -15.58 -17.40
C GLY A 411 24.06 -15.33 -16.75
N SER A 412 24.13 -14.54 -15.66
CA SER A 412 25.37 -14.21 -14.96
C SER A 412 25.64 -15.08 -13.72
N GLY A 413 24.66 -15.91 -13.28
CA GLY A 413 24.77 -16.77 -12.11
C GLY A 413 23.98 -18.07 -12.22
N PRO A 414 24.20 -19.02 -11.30
CA PRO A 414 23.41 -20.25 -11.22
C PRO A 414 22.02 -19.97 -10.60
N ARG A 415 21.07 -20.87 -10.86
CA ARG A 415 19.78 -20.89 -10.15
C ARG A 415 20.01 -21.04 -8.64
N PRO A 416 19.34 -20.26 -7.77
CA PRO A 416 19.33 -20.50 -6.33
C PRO A 416 18.78 -21.88 -5.98
N THR A 417 19.44 -22.58 -5.06
CA THR A 417 19.07 -23.92 -4.56
C THR A 417 19.17 -23.94 -3.04
N ILE A 418 18.59 -24.97 -2.42
CA ILE A 418 18.64 -25.11 -0.95
C ILE A 418 20.09 -25.22 -0.42
N GLU A 419 21.02 -25.77 -1.21
CA GLU A 419 22.44 -25.85 -0.83
C GLU A 419 23.12 -24.48 -0.84
N SER A 420 22.72 -23.58 -1.76
CA SER A 420 23.30 -22.23 -1.88
C SER A 420 22.58 -21.18 -1.04
N CYS A 421 21.29 -21.40 -0.75
CA CYS A 421 20.40 -20.45 -0.08
C CYS A 421 19.50 -21.16 0.95
N PRO A 422 20.09 -21.77 2.01
CA PRO A 422 19.35 -22.63 2.94
C PRO A 422 18.37 -21.89 3.84
N ASP A 423 18.49 -20.56 3.93
CA ASP A 423 17.67 -19.71 4.80
C ASP A 423 16.64 -18.86 4.02
N ASP A 424 16.49 -19.09 2.70
CA ASP A 424 15.51 -18.37 1.90
C ASP A 424 14.18 -19.12 1.86
N ASP A 425 13.11 -18.53 2.36
CA ASP A 425 11.79 -19.17 2.50
C ASP A 425 11.27 -19.69 1.15
N PHE A 426 11.42 -18.93 0.07
CA PHE A 426 10.92 -19.35 -1.24
C PHE A 426 11.75 -20.52 -1.82
N VAL A 427 13.06 -20.51 -1.66
CA VAL A 427 13.93 -21.61 -2.07
C VAL A 427 13.63 -22.88 -1.24
N ILE A 428 13.40 -22.74 0.07
CA ILE A 428 12.97 -23.83 0.96
C ILE A 428 11.67 -24.46 0.46
N LEU A 429 10.68 -23.63 0.10
CA LEU A 429 9.42 -24.12 -0.44
C LEU A 429 9.59 -24.90 -1.74
N LEU A 430 10.41 -24.40 -2.68
CA LEU A 430 10.65 -25.08 -3.95
C LEU A 430 11.33 -26.45 -3.73
N ASP A 431 12.30 -26.53 -2.82
CA ASP A 431 12.93 -27.81 -2.42
C ASP A 431 11.91 -28.77 -1.78
N ALA A 432 11.05 -28.25 -0.89
CA ALA A 432 10.01 -29.02 -0.23
C ALA A 432 9.00 -29.63 -1.22
N LEU A 433 8.57 -28.84 -2.22
CA LEU A 433 7.69 -29.28 -3.29
C LEU A 433 8.36 -30.35 -4.16
N ASP A 434 9.60 -30.14 -4.58
CA ASP A 434 10.37 -31.11 -5.38
C ASP A 434 10.59 -32.43 -4.62
N ARG A 435 10.85 -32.37 -3.30
CA ARG A 435 10.98 -33.56 -2.44
C ARG A 435 9.68 -34.30 -2.27
N ALA A 436 8.57 -33.60 -2.06
CA ALA A 436 7.26 -34.19 -1.92
C ALA A 436 6.83 -34.89 -3.22
N GLU A 437 6.99 -34.26 -4.37
CA GLU A 437 6.67 -34.83 -5.69
C GLU A 437 7.54 -36.05 -6.03
N ALA A 438 8.81 -36.06 -5.60
CA ALA A 438 9.71 -37.18 -5.85
C ALA A 438 9.48 -38.40 -4.93
N ASP A 439 8.78 -38.24 -3.82
CA ASP A 439 8.48 -39.31 -2.86
C ASP A 439 7.17 -40.02 -3.24
N PRO A 440 7.21 -41.29 -3.71
CA PRO A 440 6.01 -41.98 -4.18
C PRO A 440 4.98 -42.31 -3.06
N GLU A 441 5.36 -42.11 -1.80
CA GLU A 441 4.44 -42.29 -0.66
C GLU A 441 3.67 -41.01 -0.34
N VAL A 442 4.11 -39.82 -0.87
CA VAL A 442 3.47 -38.53 -0.60
C VAL A 442 2.41 -38.26 -1.65
N GLU A 443 1.19 -38.09 -1.18
CA GLU A 443 0.02 -37.67 -1.99
C GLU A 443 -0.45 -36.27 -1.64
N ASN A 444 -0.19 -35.81 -0.41
CA ASN A 444 -0.71 -34.59 0.15
C ASN A 444 0.42 -33.65 0.58
N PHE A 445 0.25 -32.35 0.31
CA PHE A 445 1.19 -31.32 0.72
C PHE A 445 0.46 -30.17 1.44
N VAL A 446 0.88 -29.91 2.68
CA VAL A 446 0.34 -28.84 3.51
C VAL A 446 1.36 -27.70 3.56
N LEU A 447 0.94 -26.51 3.15
CA LEU A 447 1.70 -25.29 3.34
C LEU A 447 1.30 -24.64 4.66
N ASP A 448 2.18 -24.66 5.65
CA ASP A 448 1.97 -24.01 6.95
C ASP A 448 2.39 -22.54 6.88
N ILE A 449 1.39 -21.66 6.84
CA ILE A 449 1.55 -20.20 6.90
C ILE A 449 1.03 -19.61 8.21
N SER A 450 0.91 -20.44 9.26
CA SER A 450 0.31 -20.01 10.53
C SER A 450 1.04 -18.86 11.24
N CYS A 451 2.32 -18.64 10.94
CA CYS A 451 3.11 -17.51 11.43
C CYS A 451 3.42 -16.44 10.37
N ASN A 452 2.84 -16.56 9.17
CA ASN A 452 3.22 -15.73 8.03
C ASN A 452 2.50 -14.38 8.05
N THR A 453 3.22 -13.29 8.26
CA THR A 453 2.67 -11.92 8.31
C THR A 453 2.66 -11.20 6.96
N GLY A 454 2.97 -11.91 5.87
CA GLY A 454 2.89 -11.34 4.52
C GLY A 454 4.24 -11.23 3.81
N GLY A 455 4.31 -10.30 2.85
CA GLY A 455 5.47 -10.04 2.01
C GLY A 455 5.07 -9.68 0.57
N SER A 456 5.76 -10.22 -0.44
CA SER A 456 5.56 -9.92 -1.85
C SER A 456 4.37 -10.67 -2.46
N SER A 457 3.54 -9.96 -3.21
CA SER A 457 2.44 -10.53 -3.99
C SER A 457 2.95 -11.37 -5.18
N ASP A 458 4.16 -11.11 -5.69
CA ASP A 458 4.78 -11.91 -6.74
C ASP A 458 5.00 -13.36 -6.28
N ILE A 459 5.49 -13.53 -5.04
CA ILE A 459 5.67 -14.86 -4.47
C ILE A 459 4.31 -15.54 -4.25
N VAL A 460 3.28 -14.79 -3.86
CA VAL A 460 1.91 -15.33 -3.74
C VAL A 460 1.41 -15.87 -5.08
N VAL A 461 1.52 -15.10 -6.17
CA VAL A 461 1.03 -15.57 -7.49
C VAL A 461 1.88 -16.71 -8.04
N ALA A 462 3.20 -16.72 -7.75
CA ALA A 462 4.06 -17.85 -8.10
C ALA A 462 3.61 -19.13 -7.38
N ILE A 463 3.40 -19.09 -6.06
CA ILE A 463 2.91 -20.23 -5.27
C ILE A 463 1.53 -20.67 -5.75
N THR A 464 0.61 -19.73 -5.94
CA THR A 464 -0.74 -20.03 -6.47
C THR A 464 -0.63 -20.75 -7.81
N SER A 465 0.24 -20.30 -8.69
CA SER A 465 0.49 -20.89 -9.99
C SER A 465 1.06 -22.32 -9.91
N LEU A 466 2.00 -22.56 -8.99
CA LEU A 466 2.58 -23.89 -8.76
C LEU A 466 1.55 -24.89 -8.22
N MET A 467 0.62 -24.45 -7.39
CA MET A 467 -0.39 -25.30 -6.76
C MET A 467 -1.64 -25.51 -7.62
N THR A 468 -2.05 -24.50 -8.42
CA THR A 468 -3.37 -24.51 -9.09
C THR A 468 -3.32 -24.26 -10.57
N ASN A 469 -2.17 -23.93 -11.13
CA ASN A 469 -2.02 -23.51 -12.52
C ASN A 469 -2.70 -22.15 -12.83
N GLN A 470 -3.09 -21.37 -11.81
CA GLN A 470 -3.69 -20.05 -11.93
C GLN A 470 -2.70 -18.99 -11.40
N SER A 471 -2.64 -17.85 -12.07
CA SER A 471 -1.70 -16.78 -11.71
C SER A 471 -2.37 -15.41 -11.87
N TYR A 472 -3.26 -15.09 -10.95
CA TYR A 472 -4.00 -13.82 -10.93
C TYR A 472 -4.36 -13.42 -9.51
N PHE A 473 -4.72 -12.15 -9.34
CA PHE A 473 -5.49 -11.69 -8.18
C PHE A 473 -6.43 -10.55 -8.59
N HIS A 474 -7.44 -10.32 -7.76
CA HIS A 474 -8.43 -9.27 -7.94
C HIS A 474 -8.12 -8.09 -7.02
N PHE A 475 -8.20 -6.87 -7.57
CA PHE A 475 -7.96 -5.65 -6.81
C PHE A 475 -8.90 -4.51 -7.20
N GLU A 476 -9.10 -3.59 -6.28
CA GLU A 476 -9.92 -2.40 -6.43
C GLU A 476 -9.07 -1.15 -6.20
N ASN A 477 -9.16 -0.20 -7.12
CA ASN A 477 -8.73 1.18 -6.91
C ASN A 477 -9.92 1.92 -6.31
N THR A 478 -9.86 2.24 -5.01
CA THR A 478 -11.00 2.83 -4.28
C THR A 478 -11.26 4.28 -4.67
N LEU A 479 -10.23 5.03 -5.08
CA LEU A 479 -10.35 6.40 -5.57
C LEU A 479 -11.15 6.47 -6.88
N MET A 480 -10.92 5.52 -7.79
CA MET A 480 -11.60 5.45 -9.09
C MET A 480 -12.83 4.56 -9.06
N ASN A 481 -13.13 3.91 -7.93
CA ASN A 481 -14.16 2.87 -7.81
C ASN A 481 -14.05 1.82 -8.91
N ARG A 482 -12.81 1.39 -9.21
CA ARG A 482 -12.49 0.51 -10.31
C ARG A 482 -11.98 -0.84 -9.83
N ARG A 483 -12.68 -1.89 -10.20
CA ARG A 483 -12.28 -3.29 -9.97
C ARG A 483 -11.60 -3.87 -11.18
N SER A 484 -10.55 -4.65 -10.92
CA SER A 484 -9.72 -5.25 -11.96
C SER A 484 -9.20 -6.62 -11.52
N THR A 485 -8.78 -7.42 -12.51
CA THR A 485 -8.00 -8.64 -12.31
C THR A 485 -6.64 -8.47 -12.97
N ALA A 486 -5.57 -8.63 -12.23
CA ALA A 486 -4.22 -8.71 -12.77
C ALA A 486 -3.87 -10.16 -13.07
N TRP A 487 -3.33 -10.42 -14.26
CA TRP A 487 -2.87 -11.73 -14.72
C TRP A 487 -1.36 -11.72 -14.90
N PHE A 488 -0.74 -12.86 -14.59
CA PHE A 488 0.72 -12.99 -14.61
C PHE A 488 1.15 -14.24 -15.37
N ASP A 489 2.29 -14.13 -16.06
CA ASP A 489 3.04 -15.29 -16.55
C ASP A 489 4.08 -15.66 -15.47
N ILE A 490 4.18 -16.95 -15.18
CA ILE A 490 5.10 -17.50 -14.19
C ILE A 490 6.03 -18.50 -14.89
N ASP A 491 7.33 -18.35 -14.71
CA ASP A 491 8.32 -19.39 -15.06
C ASP A 491 8.23 -20.52 -14.01
N ARG A 492 7.33 -21.48 -14.24
CA ARG A 492 7.02 -22.53 -13.26
C ARG A 492 8.08 -23.60 -13.14
N ASN A 493 8.86 -23.81 -14.19
CA ASN A 493 9.96 -24.77 -14.19
C ASN A 493 11.28 -24.14 -13.75
N PHE A 494 11.31 -22.80 -13.59
CA PHE A 494 12.48 -22.02 -13.21
C PHE A 494 13.70 -22.28 -14.11
N ASP A 495 13.47 -22.35 -15.44
CA ASP A 495 14.55 -22.53 -16.42
C ASP A 495 15.09 -21.19 -16.99
N GLY A 496 14.54 -20.08 -16.53
CA GLY A 496 14.90 -18.72 -16.95
C GLY A 496 14.14 -18.25 -18.19
N LYS A 497 13.04 -18.93 -18.57
CA LYS A 497 12.23 -18.59 -19.73
C LYS A 497 10.75 -18.63 -19.39
N PHE A 498 9.97 -17.83 -20.13
CA PHE A 498 8.52 -17.85 -20.08
C PHE A 498 8.01 -18.44 -21.40
N ASP A 499 7.67 -19.74 -21.40
CA ASP A 499 7.28 -20.43 -22.61
C ASP A 499 6.17 -21.49 -22.40
N ALA A 500 5.97 -22.37 -23.38
CA ALA A 500 4.91 -23.36 -23.31
C ALA A 500 5.12 -24.43 -22.22
N ALA A 501 6.36 -24.64 -21.76
CA ALA A 501 6.65 -25.62 -20.71
C ALA A 501 6.10 -25.17 -19.34
N ASP A 502 5.89 -23.85 -19.14
CA ASP A 502 5.32 -23.29 -17.92
C ASP A 502 3.81 -23.51 -17.78
N ARG A 503 3.14 -23.95 -18.85
CA ARG A 503 1.67 -24.12 -18.86
C ARG A 503 1.20 -25.42 -18.21
N ASP A 504 2.11 -26.39 -18.08
CA ASP A 504 1.77 -27.68 -17.50
C ASP A 504 1.91 -27.61 -15.98
N VAL A 505 1.00 -28.28 -15.28
CA VAL A 505 1.09 -28.45 -13.82
C VAL A 505 2.31 -29.27 -13.50
N LYS A 506 3.26 -28.75 -12.72
CA LYS A 506 4.48 -29.43 -12.34
C LYS A 506 4.24 -30.48 -11.25
N TYR A 507 3.40 -30.16 -10.27
CA TYR A 507 3.18 -30.98 -9.08
C TYR A 507 1.82 -31.68 -9.09
N HIS A 508 1.80 -32.97 -8.75
CA HIS A 508 0.59 -33.84 -8.75
C HIS A 508 0.09 -34.13 -7.33
N LEU A 509 0.31 -33.19 -6.42
CA LEU A 509 -0.03 -33.30 -5.01
C LEU A 509 -1.42 -32.72 -4.72
N ASN A 510 -2.11 -33.25 -3.73
CA ASN A 510 -3.26 -32.61 -3.12
C ASN A 510 -2.78 -31.51 -2.18
N PHE A 511 -3.12 -30.26 -2.45
CA PHE A 511 -2.64 -29.13 -1.68
C PHE A 511 -3.60 -28.72 -0.57
N ALA A 512 -3.04 -28.35 0.58
CA ALA A 512 -3.76 -27.74 1.68
C ALA A 512 -2.95 -26.59 2.27
N VAL A 513 -3.63 -25.63 2.89
CA VAL A 513 -3.01 -24.51 3.61
C VAL A 513 -3.43 -24.53 5.06
N LEU A 514 -2.46 -24.39 5.96
CA LEU A 514 -2.68 -24.19 7.39
C LEU A 514 -2.49 -22.70 7.71
N GLU A 515 -3.58 -22.01 7.99
CA GLU A 515 -3.62 -20.58 8.33
C GLU A 515 -4.00 -20.34 9.78
N SER A 516 -3.68 -19.18 10.32
CA SER A 516 -4.09 -18.75 11.65
C SER A 516 -4.50 -17.27 11.67
N ALA A 517 -4.98 -16.79 12.80
CA ALA A 517 -5.26 -15.36 13.00
C ALA A 517 -4.02 -14.46 12.86
N THR A 518 -2.81 -15.05 12.78
CA THR A 518 -1.57 -14.31 12.52
C THR A 518 -1.10 -14.40 11.07
N SER A 519 -1.80 -15.14 10.20
CA SER A 519 -1.61 -15.13 8.75
C SER A 519 -2.19 -13.82 8.19
N PHE A 520 -1.33 -12.84 7.86
CA PHE A 520 -1.74 -11.47 7.58
C PHE A 520 -1.21 -10.98 6.22
N SER A 521 -1.86 -10.00 5.57
CA SER A 521 -1.42 -9.41 4.30
C SER A 521 -1.32 -10.48 3.19
N CYS A 522 -0.16 -10.74 2.60
CA CYS A 522 0.04 -11.85 1.66
C CYS A 522 -0.28 -13.23 2.28
N GLY A 523 -0.13 -13.38 3.62
CA GLY A 523 -0.60 -14.55 4.37
C GLY A 523 -2.12 -14.70 4.41
N ASN A 524 -2.86 -13.64 4.11
CA ASN A 524 -4.31 -13.64 3.91
C ASN A 524 -4.69 -13.75 2.42
N LEU A 525 -3.89 -13.16 1.51
CA LEU A 525 -4.13 -13.22 0.07
C LEU A 525 -4.01 -14.65 -0.47
N LEU A 526 -2.94 -15.36 -0.11
CA LEU A 526 -2.72 -16.72 -0.62
C LEU A 526 -3.89 -17.67 -0.34
N PRO A 527 -4.36 -17.84 0.92
CA PRO A 527 -5.49 -18.72 1.19
C PRO A 527 -6.78 -18.25 0.51
N SER A 528 -6.97 -16.94 0.30
CA SER A 528 -8.11 -16.45 -0.48
C SER A 528 -8.09 -16.95 -1.92
N LEU A 529 -6.97 -16.81 -2.62
CA LEU A 529 -6.81 -17.27 -4.00
C LEU A 529 -6.92 -18.80 -4.12
N LEU A 530 -6.29 -19.52 -3.21
CA LEU A 530 -6.32 -20.99 -3.23
C LEU A 530 -7.69 -21.55 -2.88
N LYS A 531 -8.42 -20.90 -1.97
CA LYS A 531 -9.80 -21.26 -1.63
C LYS A 531 -10.74 -21.10 -2.83
N ASP A 532 -10.60 -20.04 -3.60
CA ASP A 532 -11.36 -19.80 -4.84
C ASP A 532 -11.08 -20.92 -5.89
N GLN A 533 -9.94 -21.59 -5.80
CA GLN A 533 -9.55 -22.72 -6.66
C GLN A 533 -9.88 -24.10 -6.05
N GLY A 534 -10.55 -24.15 -4.90
CA GLY A 534 -10.97 -25.39 -4.25
C GLY A 534 -9.88 -26.11 -3.45
N VAL A 535 -8.76 -25.47 -3.18
CA VAL A 535 -7.71 -25.98 -2.28
C VAL A 535 -8.21 -25.96 -0.84
N LEU A 536 -7.92 -26.99 -0.08
CA LEU A 536 -8.28 -27.09 1.33
C LEU A 536 -7.59 -26.00 2.15
N ILE A 537 -8.37 -25.18 2.84
CA ILE A 537 -7.89 -24.23 3.86
C ILE A 537 -8.31 -24.74 5.23
N MET A 538 -7.38 -24.84 6.17
CA MET A 538 -7.61 -25.31 7.53
C MET A 538 -6.92 -24.42 8.56
N GLY A 539 -7.44 -24.36 9.77
CA GLY A 539 -6.93 -23.52 10.86
C GLY A 539 -7.97 -22.58 11.45
N GLU A 540 -7.59 -21.33 11.75
CA GLU A 540 -8.49 -20.23 12.11
C GLU A 540 -8.63 -19.24 10.95
N THR A 541 -9.67 -18.40 11.00
CA THR A 541 -9.78 -17.25 10.10
C THR A 541 -8.50 -16.41 10.14
N SER A 542 -7.93 -16.15 8.96
CA SER A 542 -6.69 -15.39 8.83
C SER A 542 -6.81 -13.95 9.34
N GLY A 543 -5.68 -13.27 9.55
CA GLY A 543 -5.60 -11.95 10.16
C GLY A 543 -6.11 -10.79 9.32
N GLY A 544 -6.39 -11.03 8.02
CA GLY A 544 -6.84 -9.99 7.09
C GLY A 544 -5.68 -9.19 6.48
N GLY A 545 -5.91 -7.90 6.23
CA GLY A 545 -4.95 -7.03 5.53
C GLY A 545 -5.13 -7.08 4.03
N SER A 546 -6.18 -6.42 3.52
CA SER A 546 -6.56 -6.48 2.10
C SER A 546 -5.84 -5.45 1.23
N CYS A 547 -5.44 -4.31 1.80
CA CYS A 547 -4.84 -3.25 1.00
C CYS A 547 -3.34 -3.49 0.77
N CYS A 548 -2.85 -3.17 -0.42
CA CYS A 548 -1.44 -2.90 -0.62
C CYS A 548 -1.00 -1.74 0.28
N VAL A 549 0.30 -1.59 0.49
CA VAL A 549 0.83 -0.49 1.30
C VAL A 549 1.56 0.52 0.41
N GLU A 550 1.57 1.78 0.83
CA GLU A 550 2.36 2.82 0.18
C GLU A 550 3.07 3.69 1.21
N MET A 551 4.23 4.21 0.84
CA MET A 551 5.01 5.13 1.64
C MET A 551 4.69 6.56 1.23
N ARG A 552 4.53 7.45 2.20
CA ARG A 552 4.30 8.88 1.99
C ARG A 552 5.11 9.70 2.97
N SER A 553 5.33 10.96 2.61
CA SER A 553 5.98 11.94 3.48
C SER A 553 5.07 13.13 3.73
N THR A 554 5.05 13.63 4.95
CA THR A 554 4.40 14.89 5.27
C THR A 554 5.08 16.07 4.58
N ALA A 555 4.41 17.21 4.49
CA ALA A 555 4.97 18.40 3.81
C ALA A 555 6.29 18.90 4.40
N ASP A 556 6.56 18.59 5.66
CA ASP A 556 7.80 18.91 6.36
C ASP A 556 8.75 17.70 6.54
N GLY A 557 8.48 16.58 5.84
CA GLY A 557 9.45 15.52 5.58
C GLY A 557 9.43 14.32 6.54
N TYR A 558 8.34 14.12 7.31
CA TYR A 558 8.20 12.94 8.16
C TYR A 558 7.46 11.83 7.43
N ASP A 559 8.06 10.66 7.36
CA ASP A 559 7.49 9.52 6.67
C ASP A 559 6.39 8.82 7.47
N TYR A 560 5.46 8.26 6.72
CA TYR A 560 4.39 7.39 7.21
C TYR A 560 3.98 6.38 6.14
N ARG A 561 3.30 5.33 6.56
CA ARG A 561 2.80 4.28 5.68
C ARG A 561 1.29 4.20 5.77
N LEU A 562 0.63 4.03 4.62
CA LEU A 562 -0.82 3.86 4.52
C LEU A 562 -1.19 2.53 3.86
N SER A 563 -2.38 2.01 4.22
CA SER A 563 -3.15 1.16 3.33
C SER A 563 -3.48 1.94 2.05
N SER A 564 -3.06 1.42 0.89
CA SER A 564 -3.16 2.12 -0.39
C SER A 564 -4.57 2.06 -0.96
N TYR A 565 -5.02 3.18 -1.53
CA TYR A 565 -6.23 3.27 -2.37
C TYR A 565 -6.13 2.41 -3.64
N HIS A 566 -4.92 2.12 -4.09
CA HIS A 566 -4.62 1.55 -5.40
C HIS A 566 -4.67 0.01 -5.43
N GLY A 567 -4.88 -0.66 -4.32
CA GLY A 567 -4.81 -2.11 -4.31
C GLY A 567 -5.55 -2.75 -3.16
N ARG A 568 -6.85 -2.46 -2.99
CA ARG A 568 -7.68 -3.21 -2.06
C ARG A 568 -8.11 -4.54 -2.68
N LEU A 569 -7.70 -5.65 -2.08
CA LEU A 569 -7.89 -6.99 -2.62
C LEU A 569 -9.30 -7.53 -2.31
N PHE A 570 -9.84 -8.33 -3.25
CA PHE A 570 -11.12 -9.02 -3.07
C PHE A 570 -11.06 -10.43 -3.69
N ASN A 571 -11.95 -11.33 -3.23
CA ASN A 571 -12.03 -12.70 -3.69
C ASN A 571 -12.87 -12.84 -5.00
N ALA A 572 -12.96 -14.03 -5.56
CA ALA A 572 -13.74 -14.30 -6.79
C ALA A 572 -15.23 -13.99 -6.65
N ALA A 573 -15.79 -13.98 -5.43
CA ALA A 573 -17.16 -13.55 -5.18
C ALA A 573 -17.32 -12.01 -5.14
N GLY A 574 -16.22 -11.26 -5.24
CA GLY A 574 -16.20 -9.80 -5.17
C GLY A 574 -16.25 -9.24 -3.75
N GLU A 575 -15.97 -10.07 -2.75
CA GLU A 575 -15.95 -9.68 -1.34
C GLU A 575 -14.55 -9.22 -0.92
N ASN A 576 -14.48 -8.14 -0.15
CA ASN A 576 -13.25 -7.67 0.46
C ASN A 576 -12.66 -8.76 1.38
N ILE A 577 -11.36 -9.07 1.23
CA ILE A 577 -10.69 -10.11 2.03
C ILE A 577 -10.15 -9.60 3.37
N ASP A 578 -10.31 -8.33 3.69
CA ASP A 578 -9.81 -7.74 4.94
C ASP A 578 -10.37 -8.38 6.23
N PRO A 579 -11.61 -8.86 6.28
CA PRO A 579 -12.10 -9.60 7.44
C PRO A 579 -11.36 -10.92 7.73
N GLY A 580 -10.52 -11.37 6.81
CA GLY A 580 -9.81 -12.65 6.86
C GLY A 580 -10.53 -13.76 6.08
N VAL A 581 -9.78 -14.78 5.70
CA VAL A 581 -10.29 -15.97 5.02
C VAL A 581 -10.76 -16.97 6.08
N THR A 582 -12.01 -17.36 6.03
CA THR A 582 -12.53 -18.41 6.92
C THR A 582 -12.11 -19.78 6.38
N PRO A 583 -11.49 -20.67 7.17
CA PRO A 583 -11.07 -21.99 6.72
C PRO A 583 -12.25 -22.90 6.38
N HIS A 584 -12.01 -23.93 5.54
CA HIS A 584 -12.95 -25.01 5.29
C HIS A 584 -13.08 -25.92 6.50
N VAL A 585 -11.95 -26.19 7.18
CA VAL A 585 -11.89 -27.00 8.39
C VAL A 585 -11.25 -26.19 9.51
N ALA A 586 -12.03 -25.87 10.53
CA ALA A 586 -11.54 -25.11 11.68
C ALA A 586 -10.68 -25.99 12.60
N ILE A 587 -9.52 -25.46 12.98
CA ILE A 587 -8.68 -25.98 14.07
C ILE A 587 -8.68 -24.92 15.14
N ALA A 588 -9.52 -25.10 16.17
CA ALA A 588 -9.61 -24.11 17.25
C ALA A 588 -8.38 -24.21 18.18
N PRO A 589 -7.79 -23.09 18.60
CA PRO A 589 -6.77 -23.10 19.64
C PRO A 589 -7.37 -23.56 20.98
N GLY A 590 -6.51 -24.11 21.84
CA GLY A 590 -6.86 -24.49 23.20
C GLY A 590 -6.89 -23.31 24.17
N ALA A 591 -6.81 -23.60 25.46
CA ALA A 591 -6.80 -22.58 26.52
C ALA A 591 -5.50 -21.79 26.52
N ASP A 592 -5.54 -20.61 27.14
CA ASP A 592 -4.35 -19.75 27.28
C ASP A 592 -3.22 -20.44 28.07
N ILE A 593 -2.01 -20.28 27.57
CA ILE A 593 -0.77 -20.77 28.16
C ILE A 593 0.13 -19.54 28.42
N THR A 594 0.79 -19.54 29.58
CA THR A 594 1.80 -18.52 29.89
C THR A 594 3.18 -19.17 29.97
N CYS A 595 4.09 -18.72 29.12
CA CYS A 595 5.48 -19.15 29.09
C CYS A 595 6.43 -17.95 29.17
N ASP A 596 7.66 -18.18 29.62
CA ASP A 596 8.73 -17.18 29.49
C ASP A 596 9.29 -17.24 28.06
N ILE A 597 9.16 -16.13 27.32
CA ILE A 597 9.76 -15.97 26.00
C ILE A 597 10.82 -14.87 26.11
N ASN A 598 12.09 -15.25 26.03
CA ASN A 598 13.25 -14.35 26.13
C ASN A 598 13.26 -13.49 27.42
N GLY A 599 12.85 -14.05 28.55
CA GLY A 599 12.80 -13.36 29.85
C GLY A 599 11.53 -12.53 30.08
N VAL A 600 10.53 -12.63 29.17
CA VAL A 600 9.26 -11.93 29.27
C VAL A 600 8.13 -12.95 29.42
N PRO A 601 7.35 -12.93 30.52
CA PRO A 601 6.14 -13.74 30.64
C PRO A 601 5.14 -13.37 29.56
N THR A 602 4.88 -14.29 28.63
CA THR A 602 3.99 -14.08 27.48
C THR A 602 2.82 -15.06 27.57
N THR A 603 1.60 -14.54 27.46
CA THR A 603 0.38 -15.34 27.44
C THR A 603 -0.16 -15.41 26.01
N PHE A 604 -0.31 -16.61 25.49
CA PHE A 604 -0.83 -16.92 24.18
C PHE A 604 -1.75 -18.14 24.26
N ARG A 605 -2.53 -18.41 23.21
CA ARG A 605 -3.43 -19.55 23.12
C ARG A 605 -2.66 -20.84 22.83
N ASP A 606 -3.20 -21.99 23.22
CA ASP A 606 -2.59 -23.30 22.92
C ASP A 606 -2.83 -23.69 21.44
N PHE A 607 -1.74 -23.78 20.67
CA PHE A 607 -1.75 -24.17 19.27
C PHE A 607 -1.21 -25.60 19.03
N SER A 608 -1.13 -26.45 20.06
CA SER A 608 -0.56 -27.79 19.94
C SER A 608 -1.26 -28.66 18.89
N ASP A 609 -2.56 -28.46 18.69
CA ASP A 609 -3.38 -29.14 17.69
C ASP A 609 -3.06 -28.72 16.24
N TYR A 610 -2.52 -27.52 16.04
CA TYR A 610 -2.05 -27.04 14.73
C TYR A 610 -0.85 -27.81 14.21
N TYR A 611 -0.02 -28.33 15.12
CA TYR A 611 1.23 -29.01 14.80
C TYR A 611 1.18 -30.51 15.09
N ASP A 612 -0.02 -31.06 15.27
CA ASP A 612 -0.26 -32.47 15.30
C ASP A 612 -0.35 -32.99 13.84
N ILE A 613 0.80 -33.46 13.32
CA ILE A 613 0.89 -33.88 11.91
C ILE A 613 -0.01 -35.07 11.57
N GLU A 614 -0.30 -35.96 12.55
CA GLU A 614 -1.24 -37.09 12.35
C GLU A 614 -2.67 -36.55 12.14
N LYS A 615 -3.08 -35.58 12.97
CA LYS A 615 -4.36 -34.88 12.83
C LYS A 615 -4.46 -34.12 11.51
N LEU A 616 -3.41 -33.36 11.11
CA LEU A 616 -3.37 -32.66 9.83
C LEU A 616 -3.50 -33.66 8.67
N SER A 617 -2.73 -34.73 8.70
CA SER A 617 -2.80 -35.79 7.67
C SER A 617 -4.22 -36.39 7.57
N GLN A 618 -4.89 -36.67 8.70
CA GLN A 618 -6.26 -37.16 8.71
C GLN A 618 -7.24 -36.17 8.06
N ILE A 619 -7.15 -34.88 8.39
CA ILE A 619 -8.01 -33.83 7.79
C ILE A 619 -7.85 -33.79 6.27
N VAL A 620 -6.60 -33.81 5.78
CA VAL A 620 -6.32 -33.76 4.33
C VAL A 620 -6.79 -35.01 3.63
N ASN A 621 -6.54 -36.18 4.22
CA ASN A 621 -7.02 -37.48 3.69
C ASN A 621 -8.55 -37.54 3.62
N ASP A 622 -9.26 -37.09 4.66
CA ASP A 622 -10.72 -37.06 4.67
C ASP A 622 -11.28 -36.11 3.60
N TRP A 623 -10.60 -34.98 3.36
CA TRP A 623 -11.03 -34.00 2.36
C TRP A 623 -10.86 -34.53 0.93
N TYR A 624 -9.72 -35.10 0.61
CA TYR A 624 -9.39 -35.57 -0.74
C TYR A 624 -9.74 -37.04 -1.00
N GLY A 625 -10.15 -37.77 0.04
CA GLY A 625 -10.47 -39.21 -0.08
C GLY A 625 -9.23 -40.07 -0.29
N THR A 626 -8.07 -39.67 0.25
CA THR A 626 -6.80 -40.39 0.18
C THR A 626 -6.53 -41.18 1.46
N GLY A 627 -5.51 -42.02 1.47
CA GLY A 627 -5.11 -42.78 2.67
C GLY A 627 -6.07 -43.92 3.09
N GLN A 628 -7.00 -44.33 2.23
CA GLN A 628 -7.88 -45.50 2.44
C GLN A 628 -7.26 -46.71 1.74
N GLU A 629 -6.30 -47.40 2.39
CA GLU A 629 -5.98 -48.81 2.13
C GLU A 629 -6.17 -49.67 3.36
#